data_bd722bdf752788564f369be5433766c4
#
_entry.id   bd722bdf752788564f369be5433766c4
#
_cell.length_a   1.000
_cell.length_b   1.000
_cell.length_c   1.000
_cell.angle_alpha   90.00
_cell.angle_beta   90.00
_cell.angle_gamma   90.00
#
_symmetry.space_group_name_H-M   'P 1'
#
loop_
_entity.id
_entity.type
_entity.pdbx_description
1 polymer ?
#
loop_
_entity_poly.entity_id
_entity_poly.type
_entity_poly.pdbx_seq_one_letter_code
_entity_poly.pdbx_strand_id
1 'polypeptide(L)'
;MEQALVIRVIDGDTIELQDGSRVRYLGIDTPETGEPYYSEATARNKELVEGKIVYLQKGKRDRDEYNRLLRYVYIDGVFVNAELVAQGFATAYIFDTDEWYSQTLVRLEQYAKLKKRGLWGQ
;
A
#
# COMPACT_ATOMS: atom_id res chain seq x y z
N MET A 1 -16.36 4.72 5.27
CA MET A 1 -15.02 4.12 5.47
C MET A 1 -14.72 3.99 6.96
N GLU A 2 -14.00 2.96 7.32
CA GLU A 2 -13.51 2.79 8.68
C GLU A 2 -12.38 3.79 8.96
N GLN A 3 -12.30 4.26 10.21
CA GLN A 3 -11.15 5.05 10.67
C GLN A 3 -10.33 4.20 11.64
N ALA A 4 -9.01 4.34 11.61
CA ALA A 4 -8.15 3.60 12.52
C ALA A 4 -6.84 4.34 12.77
N LEU A 5 -6.30 4.18 13.98
CA LEU A 5 -4.99 4.71 14.33
C LEU A 5 -3.92 3.67 13.95
N VAL A 6 -2.95 4.09 13.16
CA VAL A 6 -1.79 3.26 12.80
C VAL A 6 -0.75 3.40 13.91
N ILE A 7 -0.49 2.32 14.64
CA ILE A 7 0.52 2.37 15.71
C ILE A 7 1.90 1.99 15.21
N ARG A 8 1.98 1.24 14.10
CA ARG A 8 3.27 0.80 13.58
C ARG A 8 3.16 0.43 12.11
N VAL A 9 4.17 0.80 11.34
CA VAL A 9 4.36 0.31 9.96
C VAL A 9 5.26 -0.92 10.02
N ILE A 10 4.79 -2.02 9.45
CA ILE A 10 5.55 -3.29 9.40
C ILE A 10 6.53 -3.24 8.23
N ASP A 11 6.04 -2.85 7.05
CA ASP A 11 6.84 -2.67 5.84
C ASP A 11 6.09 -1.76 4.86
N GLY A 12 6.47 -1.78 3.58
CA GLY A 12 5.90 -0.85 2.59
C GLY A 12 4.41 -1.02 2.33
N ASP A 13 3.83 -2.18 2.62
CA ASP A 13 2.43 -2.47 2.31
C ASP A 13 1.65 -3.12 3.46
N THR A 14 2.19 -3.09 4.67
CA THR A 14 1.54 -3.69 5.85
C THR A 14 1.68 -2.77 7.05
N ILE A 15 0.58 -2.57 7.75
CA ILE A 15 0.52 -1.73 8.96
C ILE A 15 -0.18 -2.47 10.08
N GLU A 16 0.07 -2.03 11.31
CA GLU A 16 -0.60 -2.52 12.51
C GLU A 16 -1.43 -1.41 13.12
N LEU A 17 -2.68 -1.71 13.43
CA LEU A 17 -3.63 -0.78 14.01
C LEU A 17 -3.63 -0.85 15.54
N GLN A 18 -4.24 0.15 16.16
CA GLN A 18 -4.31 0.26 17.62
C GLN A 18 -4.95 -0.97 18.28
N ASP A 19 -5.93 -1.59 17.62
CA ASP A 19 -6.62 -2.78 18.16
C ASP A 19 -5.83 -4.09 17.95
N GLY A 20 -4.63 -4.02 17.41
CA GLY A 20 -3.79 -5.17 17.14
C GLY A 20 -4.00 -5.80 15.77
N SER A 21 -5.00 -5.36 15.02
CA SER A 21 -5.24 -5.86 13.65
C SER A 21 -4.10 -5.45 12.73
N ARG A 22 -3.78 -6.30 11.77
CA ARG A 22 -2.86 -5.95 10.67
C ARG A 22 -3.64 -5.72 9.40
N VAL A 23 -3.17 -4.76 8.61
CA VAL A 23 -3.74 -4.41 7.32
C VAL A 23 -2.71 -4.63 6.24
N ARG A 24 -3.05 -5.44 5.25
CA ARG A 24 -2.29 -5.59 4.01
C ARG A 24 -2.95 -4.70 2.96
N TYR A 25 -2.17 -3.83 2.35
CA TYR A 25 -2.66 -2.91 1.33
C TYR A 25 -3.09 -3.68 0.08
N LEU A 26 -4.30 -3.40 -0.39
CA LEU A 26 -4.86 -4.04 -1.58
C LEU A 26 -4.20 -3.51 -2.85
N GLY A 27 -4.05 -4.39 -3.81
CA GLY A 27 -3.71 -4.05 -5.19
C GLY A 27 -2.26 -3.69 -5.44
N ILE A 28 -1.41 -3.74 -4.44
CA ILE A 28 0.02 -3.41 -4.56
C ILE A 28 0.89 -4.46 -3.88
N ASP A 29 2.16 -4.46 -4.27
CA ASP A 29 3.19 -5.27 -3.64
C ASP A 29 4.45 -4.43 -3.53
N THR A 30 5.03 -4.36 -2.34
CA THR A 30 6.28 -3.64 -2.10
C THR A 30 7.42 -4.62 -1.91
N PRO A 31 8.68 -4.18 -2.07
CA PRO A 31 9.83 -5.07 -1.90
C PRO A 31 9.84 -5.73 -0.53
N GLU A 32 10.28 -6.99 -0.50
CA GLU A 32 10.45 -7.76 0.73
C GLU A 32 11.84 -7.51 1.33
N THR A 33 12.00 -7.88 2.59
CA THR A 33 13.28 -7.75 3.30
C THR A 33 14.43 -8.31 2.45
N GLY A 34 15.47 -7.50 2.28
CA GLY A 34 16.63 -7.88 1.50
C GLY A 34 16.57 -7.51 0.02
N GLU A 35 15.39 -7.14 -0.47
CA GLU A 35 15.24 -6.70 -1.85
C GLU A 35 15.55 -5.20 -2.01
N PRO A 36 15.96 -4.78 -3.22
CA PRO A 36 16.14 -3.34 -3.49
C PRO A 36 14.89 -2.54 -3.17
N TYR A 37 15.08 -1.37 -2.58
CA TYR A 37 14.02 -0.42 -2.21
C TYR A 37 13.10 -0.87 -1.07
N TYR A 38 13.42 -1.97 -0.39
CA TYR A 38 12.65 -2.38 0.79
C TYR A 38 12.63 -1.28 1.86
N SER A 39 13.80 -0.77 2.22
CA SER A 39 13.92 0.27 3.25
C SER A 39 13.22 1.55 2.84
N GLU A 40 13.38 1.95 1.59
CA GLU A 40 12.78 3.18 1.06
C GLU A 40 11.26 3.10 1.02
N ALA A 41 10.70 1.97 0.59
CA ALA A 41 9.25 1.77 0.58
C ALA A 41 8.68 1.78 2.00
N THR A 42 9.35 1.11 2.92
CA THR A 42 8.96 1.09 4.34
C THR A 42 9.01 2.49 4.94
N ALA A 43 10.09 3.23 4.68
CA ALA A 43 10.26 4.60 5.19
C ALA A 43 9.17 5.52 4.63
N ARG A 44 8.84 5.39 3.36
CA ARG A 44 7.79 6.21 2.75
C ARG A 44 6.43 5.92 3.37
N ASN A 45 6.11 4.65 3.59
CA ASN A 45 4.86 4.29 4.25
C ASN A 45 4.80 4.86 5.67
N LYS A 46 5.91 4.81 6.41
CA LYS A 46 6.00 5.42 7.75
C LYS A 46 5.73 6.92 7.70
N GLU A 47 6.33 7.64 6.76
CA GLU A 47 6.10 9.07 6.60
C GLU A 47 4.62 9.38 6.36
N LEU A 48 3.96 8.54 5.57
CA LEU A 48 2.57 8.77 5.20
C LEU A 48 1.59 8.48 6.35
N VAL A 49 1.77 7.38 7.08
CA VAL A 49 0.70 6.87 7.94
C VAL A 49 1.08 6.59 9.39
N GLU A 50 2.35 6.41 9.76
CA GLU A 50 2.70 5.96 11.10
C GLU A 50 2.30 6.98 12.16
N GLY A 51 1.59 6.52 13.20
CA GLY A 51 1.12 7.37 14.27
C GLY A 51 -0.08 8.23 13.92
N LYS A 52 -0.71 8.00 12.78
CA LYS A 52 -1.80 8.83 12.27
C LYS A 52 -3.09 8.05 12.13
N ILE A 53 -4.21 8.79 12.10
CA ILE A 53 -5.52 8.23 11.80
C ILE A 53 -5.66 8.11 10.28
N VAL A 54 -5.98 6.92 9.82
CA VAL A 54 -6.20 6.63 8.39
C VAL A 54 -7.66 6.23 8.16
N TYR A 55 -8.07 6.29 6.89
CA TYR A 55 -9.38 5.82 6.44
C TYR A 55 -9.15 4.54 5.64
N LEU A 56 -9.94 3.51 5.95
CA LEU A 56 -9.80 2.18 5.37
C LEU A 56 -11.03 1.85 4.56
N GLN A 57 -10.82 1.52 3.29
CA GLN A 57 -11.89 1.09 2.40
C GLN A 57 -11.74 -0.39 2.14
N LYS A 58 -12.76 -1.16 2.49
CA LYS A 58 -12.80 -2.59 2.24
C LYS A 58 -12.98 -2.85 0.74
N GLY A 59 -12.24 -3.82 0.21
CA GLY A 59 -12.45 -4.33 -1.14
C GLY A 59 -13.47 -5.46 -1.13
N LYS A 60 -13.35 -6.38 -2.10
CA LYS A 60 -14.27 -7.52 -2.20
C LYS A 60 -14.04 -8.57 -1.11
N ARG A 61 -12.78 -8.80 -0.75
CA ARG A 61 -12.40 -9.72 0.33
C ARG A 61 -12.08 -8.92 1.59
N ASP A 62 -12.52 -9.42 2.73
CA ASP A 62 -12.25 -8.77 4.01
C ASP A 62 -10.85 -9.07 4.53
N ARG A 63 -10.43 -10.33 4.46
CA ARG A 63 -9.15 -10.78 5.03
C ARG A 63 -8.45 -11.76 4.11
N ASP A 64 -7.12 -11.85 4.26
CA ASP A 64 -6.33 -12.87 3.58
C ASP A 64 -6.19 -14.13 4.44
N GLU A 65 -5.46 -15.12 3.95
CA GLU A 65 -5.23 -16.39 4.65
C GLU A 65 -4.40 -16.25 5.93
N TYR A 66 -3.74 -15.10 6.12
CA TYR A 66 -2.99 -14.77 7.34
C TYR A 66 -3.81 -13.93 8.31
N ASN A 67 -5.10 -13.80 8.06
CA ASN A 67 -6.04 -13.02 8.88
C ASN A 67 -5.75 -11.51 8.89
N ARG A 68 -5.03 -10.99 7.90
CA ARG A 68 -4.82 -9.57 7.74
C ARG A 68 -6.01 -8.96 7.02
N LEU A 69 -6.44 -7.78 7.48
CA LEU A 69 -7.47 -6.99 6.78
C LEU A 69 -6.93 -6.53 5.44
N LEU A 70 -7.73 -6.67 4.39
CA LEU A 70 -7.37 -6.22 3.05
C LEU A 70 -8.06 -4.89 2.78
N ARG A 71 -7.29 -3.80 2.65
CA ARG A 71 -7.86 -2.45 2.58
C ARG A 71 -7.13 -1.56 1.59
N TYR A 72 -7.88 -0.64 1.01
CA TYR A 72 -7.35 0.57 0.40
C TYR A 72 -7.23 1.61 1.50
N VAL A 73 -6.12 2.33 1.54
CA VAL A 73 -5.76 3.22 2.65
C VAL A 73 -5.69 4.67 2.16
N TYR A 74 -6.35 5.55 2.89
CA TYR A 74 -6.39 6.99 2.59
C TYR A 74 -5.98 7.79 3.82
N ILE A 75 -5.30 8.89 3.59
CA ILE A 75 -4.98 9.87 4.63
C ILE A 75 -4.91 11.26 3.99
N ASP A 76 -5.60 12.23 4.60
CA ASP A 76 -5.56 13.64 4.17
C ASP A 76 -5.73 13.82 2.66
N GLY A 77 -6.67 13.10 2.07
CA GLY A 77 -6.94 13.16 0.63
C GLY A 77 -5.94 12.39 -0.23
N VAL A 78 -4.97 11.71 0.37
CA VAL A 78 -3.98 10.90 -0.35
C VAL A 78 -4.43 9.44 -0.37
N PHE A 79 -4.47 8.84 -1.55
CA PHE A 79 -4.68 7.41 -1.73
C PHE A 79 -3.32 6.72 -1.60
N VAL A 80 -3.03 6.18 -0.43
CA VAL A 80 -1.69 5.68 -0.08
C VAL A 80 -1.22 4.57 -1.02
N ASN A 81 -2.09 3.60 -1.33
CA ASN A 81 -1.77 2.51 -2.26
C ASN A 81 -1.27 3.06 -3.60
N ALA A 82 -2.00 4.02 -4.14
CA ALA A 82 -1.67 4.65 -5.42
C ALA A 82 -0.39 5.49 -5.34
N GLU A 83 -0.21 6.20 -4.24
CA GLU A 83 0.97 7.04 -4.01
C GLU A 83 2.26 6.22 -4.04
N LEU A 84 2.25 5.07 -3.37
CA LEU A 84 3.40 4.17 -3.35
C LEU A 84 3.74 3.64 -4.75
N VAL A 85 2.72 3.29 -5.54
CA VAL A 85 2.93 2.84 -6.93
C VAL A 85 3.46 3.98 -7.79
N ALA A 86 2.85 5.15 -7.69
CA ALA A 86 3.23 6.32 -8.52
C ALA A 86 4.66 6.77 -8.25
N GLN A 87 5.14 6.62 -7.02
CA GLN A 87 6.51 6.99 -6.63
C GLN A 87 7.53 5.89 -6.92
N GLY A 88 7.09 4.73 -7.40
CA GLY A 88 7.98 3.63 -7.76
C GLY A 88 8.43 2.76 -6.60
N PHE A 89 7.72 2.80 -5.47
CA PHE A 89 8.03 1.97 -4.31
C PHE A 89 7.20 0.69 -4.25
N ALA A 90 6.22 0.55 -5.13
CA ALA A 90 5.36 -0.62 -5.19
C ALA A 90 5.05 -0.98 -6.63
N THR A 91 4.77 -2.26 -6.86
CA THR A 91 4.21 -2.73 -8.13
C THR A 91 2.70 -2.90 -7.97
N ALA A 92 1.96 -2.83 -9.06
CA ALA A 92 0.56 -3.21 -9.07
C ALA A 92 0.49 -4.74 -8.94
N TYR A 93 -0.34 -5.22 -8.02
CA TYR A 93 -0.50 -6.64 -7.75
C TYR A 93 -1.98 -6.97 -7.84
N ILE A 94 -2.40 -7.53 -8.96
CA ILE A 94 -3.80 -7.71 -9.27
C ILE A 94 -4.18 -9.19 -9.16
N PHE A 95 -4.90 -9.53 -8.08
CA PHE A 95 -5.49 -10.86 -7.89
C PHE A 95 -6.75 -11.03 -8.71
N ASP A 96 -7.56 -9.98 -8.74
CA ASP A 96 -8.87 -9.98 -9.35
C ASP A 96 -9.00 -8.71 -10.16
N THR A 97 -9.13 -8.85 -11.46
CA THR A 97 -9.25 -7.72 -12.38
C THR A 97 -10.53 -6.90 -12.15
N ASP A 98 -11.49 -7.47 -11.44
CA ASP A 98 -12.72 -6.76 -11.05
C ASP A 98 -12.57 -5.96 -9.76
N GLU A 99 -11.42 -6.00 -9.08
CA GLU A 99 -11.16 -5.11 -7.94
C GLU A 99 -11.18 -3.65 -8.40
N TRP A 100 -11.70 -2.78 -7.53
CA TRP A 100 -12.10 -1.43 -7.92
C TRP A 100 -11.00 -0.56 -8.51
N TYR A 101 -9.78 -0.66 -8.05
CA TYR A 101 -8.71 0.24 -8.48
C TYR A 101 -7.63 -0.44 -9.31
N SER A 102 -7.91 -1.65 -9.82
CA SER A 102 -6.93 -2.43 -10.58
C SER A 102 -6.34 -1.64 -11.74
N GLN A 103 -7.20 -1.07 -12.58
CA GLN A 103 -6.74 -0.33 -13.77
C GLN A 103 -5.96 0.92 -13.38
N THR A 104 -6.42 1.63 -12.35
CA THR A 104 -5.73 2.83 -11.86
C THR A 104 -4.32 2.49 -11.41
N LEU A 105 -4.16 1.42 -10.63
CA LEU A 105 -2.86 1.01 -10.11
C LEU A 105 -1.93 0.56 -11.22
N VAL A 106 -2.43 -0.19 -12.21
CA VAL A 106 -1.63 -0.60 -13.37
C VAL A 106 -1.15 0.61 -14.16
N ARG A 107 -2.01 1.59 -14.39
CA ARG A 107 -1.64 2.83 -15.10
C ARG A 107 -0.58 3.62 -14.35
N LEU A 108 -0.68 3.69 -13.02
CA LEU A 108 0.31 4.39 -12.20
C LEU A 108 1.66 3.68 -12.21
N GLU A 109 1.66 2.34 -12.26
CA GLU A 109 2.90 1.59 -12.44
C GLU A 109 3.57 1.92 -13.76
N GLN A 110 2.80 1.95 -14.86
CA GLN A 110 3.30 2.33 -16.17
C GLN A 110 3.89 3.75 -16.16
N TYR A 111 3.22 4.66 -15.47
CA TYR A 111 3.69 6.03 -15.30
C TYR A 111 5.03 6.06 -14.55
N ALA A 112 5.14 5.34 -13.43
CA ALA A 112 6.36 5.28 -12.65
C ALA A 112 7.52 4.68 -13.47
N LYS A 113 7.24 3.67 -14.29
CA LYS A 113 8.23 3.07 -15.21
C LYS A 113 8.71 4.12 -16.23
N LEU A 114 7.79 4.84 -16.82
CA LEU A 114 8.09 5.86 -17.83
C LEU A 114 8.97 6.96 -17.24
N LYS A 115 8.69 7.38 -16.01
CA LYS A 115 9.44 8.41 -15.30
C LYS A 115 10.68 7.88 -14.61
N LYS A 116 10.93 6.58 -14.66
CA LYS A 116 12.08 5.91 -14.03
C LYS A 116 12.17 6.22 -12.54
N ARG A 117 11.03 6.13 -11.85
CA ARG A 117 10.97 6.39 -10.40
C ARG A 117 11.26 5.15 -9.59
N GLY A 118 11.91 5.32 -8.43
CA GLY A 118 12.14 4.25 -7.47
C GLY A 118 12.70 3.00 -8.09
N LEU A 119 11.98 1.89 -7.98
CA LEU A 119 12.34 0.59 -8.55
C LEU A 119 12.69 0.65 -10.03
N TRP A 120 12.07 1.57 -10.77
CA TRP A 120 12.20 1.66 -12.22
C TRP A 120 13.35 2.58 -12.65
N GLY A 121 14.05 3.18 -11.70
CA GLY A 121 15.18 4.05 -11.94
C GLY A 121 16.53 3.36 -11.89
N GLN A 122 16.54 2.09 -11.65
CA GLN A 122 17.78 1.30 -11.54
C GLN A 122 18.38 0.98 -12.90
#